data_a39288edbe62bd78f2c76fe083c00a60
#
_entry.id   a39288edbe62bd78f2c76fe083c00a60
#
_cell.length_a   1.000
_cell.length_b   1.000
_cell.length_c   1.000
_cell.angle_alpha   90.00
_cell.angle_beta   90.00
_cell.angle_gamma   90.00
#
_symmetry.space_group_name_H-M   'P 1'
#
loop_
_entity.id
_entity.type
_entity.pdbx_description
1 polymer ?
#
loop_
_entity_poly.entity_id
_entity_poly.type
_entity_poly.pdbx_seq_one_letter_code
_entity_poly.pdbx_strand_id
1 'polypeptide(L)'
;MQTLFWHDYETLGTDTRRDRPVQFAGIRTNLELEIVDEPVMFYGKPPRDALPSPESCLITGITPQQAEHDGLTEADFAARVHEQLGAPGTCGVGYNSLRFDDEFSRQLFYRNFFEPYAREWENGNSRWDLIDLVRTCEALRPEGIAWPTREDGTPSFKLEHLASANHLQQERAHDALSDVHALIGLARLIRVRQPRLWDWHYALRRKQRVFELLDVASMTPLVHVSSRYPASRHCTAVIIPLAIHPSRSGEVIVYDLAQDPADLLALDADDVADRIFTARADLPEGVERIPLRTVHANRSPALAPLSVLKGVDMGRLQLDLDRCLAHADTLRTAAGLNEKLRRIFQRAANLPPPEDPELALYSGFLPDSDKRLLREVRSTPPAQLGQHPFAFRDPRYAELLFRYRARNWPETLSPDERERWEQFRVERLTRSTPLTTLTLSSYFEQLQALRGDPARSDKSALLDQLQAWGEQLAADAGIAA
;
A
#
# COMPACT_ATOMS: atom_id res chain seq x y z
N MET A 1 9.78 21.54 13.21
CA MET A 1 9.10 20.76 14.28
C MET A 1 8.60 19.46 13.67
N GLN A 2 8.65 18.33 14.39
CA GLN A 2 8.14 17.06 13.87
C GLN A 2 6.63 16.98 14.12
N THR A 3 5.85 16.56 13.09
CA THR A 3 4.40 16.40 13.16
C THR A 3 3.99 15.04 12.63
N LEU A 4 2.80 14.57 13.00
CA LEU A 4 2.12 13.44 12.43
C LEU A 4 1.03 13.95 11.50
N PHE A 5 1.02 13.49 10.26
CA PHE A 5 -0.04 13.79 9.30
C PHE A 5 -0.85 12.51 9.04
N TRP A 6 -2.01 12.43 9.64
CA TRP A 6 -2.96 11.33 9.54
C TRP A 6 -3.73 11.48 8.26
N HIS A 7 -3.73 10.48 7.41
CA HIS A 7 -4.36 10.58 6.10
C HIS A 7 -5.03 9.28 5.67
N ASP A 8 -5.97 9.44 4.77
CA ASP A 8 -6.67 8.35 4.12
C ASP A 8 -7.06 8.75 2.69
N TYR A 9 -7.23 7.77 1.80
CA TYR A 9 -7.71 7.93 0.44
C TYR A 9 -8.97 7.12 0.21
N GLU A 10 -9.96 7.73 -0.46
CA GLU A 10 -10.95 6.98 -1.20
C GLU A 10 -10.53 6.85 -2.66
N THR A 11 -10.75 5.66 -3.24
CA THR A 11 -10.21 5.30 -4.54
C THR A 11 -11.28 4.73 -5.48
N LEU A 12 -11.08 4.91 -6.78
CA LEU A 12 -11.97 4.38 -7.82
C LEU A 12 -11.74 2.89 -8.13
N GLY A 13 -10.90 2.22 -7.36
CA GLY A 13 -10.59 0.80 -7.47
C GLY A 13 -9.46 0.42 -6.55
N THR A 14 -9.10 -0.86 -6.50
CA THR A 14 -8.13 -1.40 -5.54
C THR A 14 -6.74 -1.68 -6.12
N ASP A 15 -6.56 -1.54 -7.43
CA ASP A 15 -5.24 -1.68 -8.05
C ASP A 15 -4.46 -0.38 -7.95
N THR A 16 -3.50 -0.33 -7.03
CA THR A 16 -2.73 0.88 -6.74
C THR A 16 -1.93 1.43 -7.92
N ARG A 17 -1.67 0.62 -8.95
CA ARG A 17 -0.91 1.02 -10.15
C ARG A 17 -1.80 1.59 -11.25
N ARG A 18 -3.02 1.05 -11.38
CA ARG A 18 -3.94 1.33 -12.50
C ARG A 18 -5.06 2.25 -12.11
N ASP A 19 -5.59 2.09 -10.90
CA ASP A 19 -6.71 2.90 -10.41
C ASP A 19 -6.25 4.26 -9.88
N ARG A 20 -7.20 5.12 -9.59
CA ARG A 20 -6.93 6.51 -9.16
C ARG A 20 -7.57 6.80 -7.81
N PRO A 21 -6.87 7.55 -6.95
CA PRO A 21 -7.51 8.14 -5.79
C PRO A 21 -8.51 9.21 -6.24
N VAL A 22 -9.65 9.28 -5.57
CA VAL A 22 -10.74 10.20 -5.88
C VAL A 22 -11.03 11.17 -4.74
N GLN A 23 -10.68 10.82 -3.51
CA GLN A 23 -10.75 11.72 -2.34
C GLN A 23 -9.47 11.55 -1.52
N PHE A 24 -9.00 12.63 -0.94
CA PHE A 24 -7.93 12.65 0.04
C PHE A 24 -8.39 13.45 1.25
N ALA A 25 -8.19 12.90 2.43
CA ALA A 25 -8.38 13.62 3.67
C ALA A 25 -7.17 13.50 4.58
N GLY A 26 -6.96 14.52 5.43
CA GLY A 26 -5.89 14.45 6.41
C GLY A 26 -6.01 15.47 7.52
N ILE A 27 -5.42 15.13 8.65
CA ILE A 27 -5.34 15.95 9.86
C ILE A 27 -3.91 15.95 10.37
N ARG A 28 -3.38 17.13 10.66
CA ARG A 28 -2.04 17.27 11.25
C ARG A 28 -2.13 17.37 12.77
N THR A 29 -1.30 16.59 13.46
CA THR A 29 -1.15 16.67 14.92
C THR A 29 0.30 16.90 15.31
N ASN A 30 0.50 17.38 16.53
CA ASN A 30 1.80 17.25 17.20
C ASN A 30 2.05 15.79 17.64
N LEU A 31 3.18 15.52 18.28
CA LEU A 31 3.50 14.17 18.78
C LEU A 31 2.63 13.76 19.98
N GLU A 32 1.97 14.71 20.61
CA GLU A 32 1.02 14.51 21.73
C GLU A 32 -0.39 14.16 21.21
N LEU A 33 -0.59 14.11 19.89
CA LEU A 33 -1.86 13.85 19.19
C LEU A 33 -2.89 14.98 19.34
N GLU A 34 -2.44 16.20 19.60
CA GLU A 34 -3.26 17.40 19.54
C GLU A 34 -3.27 17.94 18.11
N ILE A 35 -4.45 18.29 17.59
CA ILE A 35 -4.62 18.84 16.23
C ILE A 35 -3.98 20.23 16.20
N VAL A 36 -3.12 20.49 15.21
CA VAL A 36 -2.33 21.73 15.08
C VAL A 36 -2.66 22.53 13.83
N ASP A 37 -3.33 21.93 12.85
CA ASP A 37 -3.78 22.58 11.61
C ASP A 37 -5.25 22.25 11.34
N GLU A 38 -5.93 23.04 10.51
CA GLU A 38 -7.26 22.72 10.02
C GLU A 38 -7.24 21.40 9.21
N PRO A 39 -8.25 20.53 9.38
CA PRO A 39 -8.40 19.35 8.57
C PRO A 39 -8.47 19.69 7.07
N VAL A 40 -7.87 18.86 6.24
CA VAL A 40 -7.97 18.99 4.78
C VAL A 40 -8.78 17.83 4.21
N MET A 41 -9.64 18.16 3.24
CA MET A 41 -10.35 17.16 2.43
C MET A 41 -10.63 17.76 1.06
N PHE A 42 -10.32 17.01 -0.01
CA PHE A 42 -10.57 17.41 -1.38
C PHE A 42 -10.70 16.22 -2.32
N TYR A 43 -11.41 16.44 -3.41
CA TYR A 43 -11.64 15.45 -4.45
C TYR A 43 -10.67 15.60 -5.61
N GLY A 44 -10.39 14.49 -6.30
CA GLY A 44 -9.71 14.44 -7.60
C GLY A 44 -10.69 14.04 -8.69
N LYS A 45 -10.60 14.66 -9.86
CA LYS A 45 -11.41 14.29 -11.02
C LYS A 45 -11.12 12.86 -11.47
N PRO A 46 -12.15 12.08 -11.82
CA PRO A 46 -11.96 10.76 -12.38
C PRO A 46 -11.27 10.85 -13.75
N PRO A 47 -10.41 9.88 -14.09
CA PRO A 47 -9.77 9.88 -15.40
C PRO A 47 -10.79 9.58 -16.51
N ARG A 48 -10.57 10.19 -17.70
CA ARG A 48 -11.42 9.94 -18.89
C ARG A 48 -10.96 8.74 -19.73
N ASP A 49 -9.83 8.13 -19.34
CA ASP A 49 -9.22 6.98 -20.00
C ASP A 49 -9.31 5.70 -19.17
N ALA A 50 -10.10 5.69 -18.08
CA ALA A 50 -10.34 4.50 -17.25
C ALA A 50 -11.72 4.54 -16.61
N LEU A 51 -12.26 3.37 -16.31
CA LEU A 51 -13.55 3.21 -15.64
C LEU A 51 -13.34 3.03 -14.13
N PRO A 52 -14.22 3.60 -13.29
CA PRO A 52 -14.21 3.33 -11.86
C PRO A 52 -14.71 1.90 -11.58
N SER A 53 -14.23 1.28 -10.51
CA SER A 53 -14.82 0.04 -10.01
C SER A 53 -16.22 0.34 -9.43
N PRO A 54 -17.29 -0.30 -9.93
CA PRO A 54 -18.63 -0.13 -9.35
C PRO A 54 -18.67 -0.47 -7.87
N GLU A 55 -17.97 -1.53 -7.45
CA GLU A 55 -17.92 -1.92 -6.03
C GLU A 55 -17.24 -0.87 -5.15
N SER A 56 -16.13 -0.27 -5.62
CA SER A 56 -15.46 0.80 -4.88
C SER A 56 -16.39 2.00 -4.68
N CYS A 57 -17.11 2.41 -5.73
CA CYS A 57 -18.08 3.50 -5.63
C CYS A 57 -19.27 3.15 -4.68
N LEU A 58 -19.71 1.89 -4.65
CA LEU A 58 -20.75 1.44 -3.72
C LEU A 58 -20.29 1.46 -2.26
N ILE A 59 -19.01 1.18 -2.01
CA ILE A 59 -18.41 1.18 -0.67
C ILE A 59 -18.22 2.62 -0.18
N THR A 60 -17.58 3.47 -0.98
CA THR A 60 -17.24 4.85 -0.62
C THR A 60 -18.44 5.81 -0.68
N GLY A 61 -19.45 5.46 -1.48
CA GLY A 61 -20.57 6.34 -1.81
C GLY A 61 -20.22 7.50 -2.76
N ILE A 62 -18.97 7.59 -3.22
CA ILE A 62 -18.50 8.66 -4.10
C ILE A 62 -18.79 8.28 -5.55
N THR A 63 -19.57 9.13 -6.24
CA THR A 63 -19.85 8.96 -7.65
C THR A 63 -18.83 9.67 -8.54
N PRO A 64 -18.53 9.18 -9.74
CA PRO A 64 -17.68 9.88 -10.69
C PRO A 64 -18.19 11.28 -11.02
N GLN A 65 -19.52 11.50 -11.05
CA GLN A 65 -20.12 12.80 -11.32
C GLN A 65 -19.82 13.81 -10.19
N GLN A 66 -19.93 13.37 -8.93
CA GLN A 66 -19.55 14.22 -7.79
C GLN A 66 -18.07 14.58 -7.87
N ALA A 67 -17.21 13.58 -8.08
CA ALA A 67 -15.78 13.78 -8.19
C ALA A 67 -15.38 14.66 -9.39
N GLU A 68 -16.11 14.59 -10.51
CA GLU A 68 -15.91 15.47 -11.66
C GLU A 68 -16.29 16.92 -11.35
N HIS A 69 -17.40 17.12 -10.63
CA HIS A 69 -17.89 18.45 -10.28
C HIS A 69 -17.00 19.14 -9.23
N ASP A 70 -16.66 18.43 -8.15
CA ASP A 70 -15.98 18.98 -6.98
C ASP A 70 -14.46 18.83 -7.02
N GLY A 71 -13.95 18.01 -7.95
CA GLY A 71 -12.56 17.56 -7.97
C GLY A 71 -11.60 18.48 -8.69
N LEU A 72 -10.35 18.39 -8.27
CA LEU A 72 -9.18 18.99 -8.90
C LEU A 72 -8.70 18.14 -10.08
N THR A 73 -7.95 18.74 -11.01
CA THR A 73 -7.18 17.94 -11.98
C THR A 73 -6.23 16.99 -11.27
N GLU A 74 -5.80 15.88 -11.91
CA GLU A 74 -4.86 14.94 -11.25
C GLU A 74 -3.55 15.68 -10.87
N ALA A 75 -3.10 16.64 -11.67
CA ALA A 75 -1.91 17.46 -11.39
C ALA A 75 -2.07 18.32 -10.12
N ASP A 76 -3.19 19.03 -9.99
CA ASP A 76 -3.48 19.86 -8.82
C ASP A 76 -3.74 19.02 -7.57
N PHE A 77 -4.45 17.89 -7.72
CA PHE A 77 -4.66 16.93 -6.65
C PHE A 77 -3.31 16.41 -6.11
N ALA A 78 -2.42 15.96 -7.01
CA ALA A 78 -1.08 15.51 -6.65
C ALA A 78 -0.25 16.60 -5.96
N ALA A 79 -0.35 17.85 -6.44
CA ALA A 79 0.35 18.99 -5.83
C ALA A 79 -0.13 19.24 -4.40
N ARG A 80 -1.45 19.24 -4.15
CA ARG A 80 -2.02 19.42 -2.80
C ARG A 80 -1.68 18.29 -1.85
N VAL A 81 -1.74 17.03 -2.32
CA VAL A 81 -1.29 15.87 -1.52
C VAL A 81 0.19 16.01 -1.18
N HIS A 82 1.03 16.37 -2.16
CA HIS A 82 2.46 16.55 -1.93
C HIS A 82 2.76 17.69 -0.95
N GLU A 83 2.02 18.79 -0.98
CA GLU A 83 2.15 19.88 -0.03
C GLU A 83 1.98 19.38 1.42
N GLN A 84 0.99 18.53 1.66
CA GLN A 84 0.71 17.99 3.00
C GLN A 84 1.75 16.97 3.44
N LEU A 85 1.99 15.95 2.61
CA LEU A 85 2.86 14.82 2.96
C LEU A 85 4.35 15.16 2.83
N GLY A 86 4.73 16.11 1.97
CA GLY A 86 6.10 16.54 1.71
C GLY A 86 6.60 17.65 2.63
N ALA A 87 5.75 18.25 3.46
CA ALA A 87 6.15 19.28 4.40
C ALA A 87 7.27 18.79 5.34
N PRO A 88 8.33 19.61 5.60
CA PRO A 88 9.48 19.17 6.40
C PRO A 88 9.10 18.69 7.81
N GLY A 89 9.68 17.56 8.23
CA GLY A 89 9.44 16.95 9.55
C GLY A 89 8.10 16.21 9.66
N THR A 90 7.42 15.95 8.55
CA THR A 90 6.15 15.21 8.52
C THR A 90 6.39 13.70 8.62
N CYS A 91 5.71 13.06 9.56
CA CYS A 91 5.48 11.62 9.53
C CYS A 91 4.08 11.36 8.97
N GLY A 92 3.99 10.82 7.74
CA GLY A 92 2.71 10.36 7.18
C GLY A 92 2.24 9.12 7.93
N VAL A 93 1.02 9.16 8.48
CA VAL A 93 0.43 8.07 9.26
C VAL A 93 -0.89 7.66 8.66
N GLY A 94 -1.07 6.36 8.47
CA GLY A 94 -2.33 5.80 7.99
C GLY A 94 -2.64 4.44 8.63
N TYR A 95 -3.67 3.80 8.14
CA TYR A 95 -4.12 2.48 8.58
C TYR A 95 -4.09 1.49 7.43
N ASN A 96 -3.20 0.50 7.46
CA ASN A 96 -2.84 -0.36 6.32
C ASN A 96 -2.23 0.41 5.13
N SER A 97 -1.80 1.64 5.38
CA SER A 97 -1.40 2.62 4.38
C SER A 97 -0.13 2.25 3.62
N LEU A 98 0.84 1.58 4.26
CA LEU A 98 2.09 1.15 3.61
C LEU A 98 1.90 0.19 2.42
N ARG A 99 0.73 -0.43 2.31
CA ARG A 99 0.38 -1.37 1.24
C ARG A 99 -0.66 -0.83 0.28
N PHE A 100 -1.32 0.26 0.62
CA PHE A 100 -2.43 0.84 -0.15
C PHE A 100 -2.22 2.33 -0.40
N ASP A 101 -2.45 3.21 0.55
CA ASP A 101 -2.39 4.68 0.38
C ASP A 101 -1.01 5.18 -0.06
N ASP A 102 0.04 4.62 0.50
CA ASP A 102 1.41 4.98 0.13
C ASP A 102 1.76 4.53 -1.30
N GLU A 103 1.23 3.40 -1.74
CA GLU A 103 1.41 2.94 -3.12
C GLU A 103 0.62 3.84 -4.08
N PHE A 104 -0.64 4.23 -3.74
CA PHE A 104 -1.38 5.24 -4.50
C PHE A 104 -0.64 6.57 -4.56
N SER A 105 -0.11 7.05 -3.44
CA SER A 105 0.70 8.28 -3.38
C SER A 105 1.92 8.20 -4.30
N ARG A 106 2.66 7.08 -4.30
CA ARG A 106 3.83 6.87 -5.16
C ARG A 106 3.46 6.91 -6.63
N GLN A 107 2.40 6.20 -7.02
CA GLN A 107 1.93 6.17 -8.41
C GLN A 107 1.38 7.54 -8.85
N LEU A 108 0.65 8.22 -7.97
CA LEU A 108 0.16 9.58 -8.20
C LEU A 108 1.33 10.56 -8.44
N PHE A 109 2.34 10.54 -7.58
CA PHE A 109 3.51 11.40 -7.70
C PHE A 109 4.34 11.09 -8.95
N TYR A 110 4.54 9.82 -9.26
CA TYR A 110 5.27 9.39 -10.44
C TYR A 110 4.63 9.91 -11.73
N ARG A 111 3.30 9.74 -11.89
CA ARG A 111 2.57 10.22 -13.07
C ARG A 111 2.51 11.74 -13.18
N ASN A 112 2.64 12.45 -12.05
CA ASN A 112 2.51 13.90 -11.97
C ASN A 112 3.85 14.60 -11.71
N PHE A 113 4.96 13.96 -12.07
CA PHE A 113 6.31 14.56 -12.06
C PHE A 113 6.78 15.02 -10.68
N PHE A 114 6.34 14.37 -9.60
CA PHE A 114 6.99 14.46 -8.30
C PHE A 114 7.96 13.30 -8.12
N GLU A 115 8.98 13.46 -7.29
CA GLU A 115 9.83 12.34 -6.89
C GLU A 115 9.01 11.40 -5.99
N PRO A 116 8.75 10.15 -6.38
CA PRO A 116 7.76 9.30 -5.72
C PRO A 116 8.05 8.95 -4.26
N TYR A 117 9.34 8.95 -3.89
CA TYR A 117 9.80 8.49 -2.59
C TYR A 117 10.26 9.61 -1.67
N ALA A 118 10.50 10.83 -2.17
CA ALA A 118 11.11 11.95 -1.42
C ALA A 118 10.35 12.24 -0.11
N ARG A 119 9.03 12.27 -0.15
CA ARG A 119 8.17 12.52 1.01
C ARG A 119 8.33 11.51 2.15
N GLU A 120 8.94 10.37 1.89
CA GLU A 120 9.08 9.27 2.85
C GLU A 120 10.34 9.38 3.71
N TRP A 121 11.32 10.21 3.31
CA TRP A 121 12.62 10.27 3.96
C TRP A 121 13.33 11.63 3.88
N GLU A 122 13.04 12.46 2.87
CA GLU A 122 13.68 13.78 2.75
C GLU A 122 13.20 14.72 3.86
N ASN A 123 14.00 15.73 4.17
CA ASN A 123 13.67 16.80 5.11
C ASN A 123 13.24 16.33 6.52
N GLY A 124 13.72 15.17 6.96
CA GLY A 124 13.35 14.57 8.24
C GLY A 124 12.00 13.87 8.27
N ASN A 125 11.40 13.66 7.09
CA ASN A 125 10.13 12.97 6.93
C ASN A 125 10.25 11.47 7.21
N SER A 126 9.13 10.83 7.43
CA SER A 126 9.00 9.38 7.64
C SER A 126 7.57 8.93 7.35
N ARG A 127 7.36 7.61 7.41
CA ARG A 127 6.03 6.99 7.30
C ARG A 127 5.80 6.07 8.48
N TRP A 128 4.55 5.90 8.85
CA TRP A 128 4.16 4.97 9.89
C TRP A 128 2.76 4.40 9.62
N ASP A 129 2.63 3.08 9.73
CA ASP A 129 1.36 2.39 9.58
C ASP A 129 0.91 1.87 10.94
N LEU A 130 -0.28 2.24 11.37
CA LEU A 130 -0.76 1.91 12.70
C LEU A 130 -1.25 0.46 12.81
N ILE A 131 -1.59 -0.19 11.70
CA ILE A 131 -2.24 -1.51 11.72
C ILE A 131 -1.38 -2.59 12.38
N ASP A 132 -0.06 -2.58 12.16
CA ASP A 132 0.82 -3.59 12.76
C ASP A 132 1.10 -3.30 14.24
N LEU A 133 1.03 -2.04 14.70
CA LEU A 133 0.98 -1.71 16.14
C LEU A 133 -0.33 -2.22 16.78
N VAL A 134 -1.47 -2.03 16.13
CA VAL A 134 -2.77 -2.52 16.60
C VAL A 134 -2.74 -4.04 16.76
N ARG A 135 -2.25 -4.78 15.75
CA ARG A 135 -2.03 -6.23 15.85
C ARG A 135 -1.11 -6.60 16.99
N THR A 136 -0.05 -5.82 17.21
CA THR A 136 0.92 -6.06 18.29
C THR A 136 0.29 -5.87 19.68
N CYS A 137 -0.54 -4.85 19.85
CA CYS A 137 -1.28 -4.63 21.10
C CYS A 137 -2.23 -5.78 21.39
N GLU A 138 -3.01 -6.20 20.40
CA GLU A 138 -3.95 -7.32 20.51
C GLU A 138 -3.21 -8.62 20.87
N ALA A 139 -2.12 -8.94 20.16
CA ALA A 139 -1.37 -10.15 20.37
C ALA A 139 -0.65 -10.21 21.72
N LEU A 140 -0.01 -9.11 22.15
CA LEU A 140 0.94 -9.11 23.25
C LEU A 140 0.45 -8.41 24.53
N ARG A 141 -0.45 -7.43 24.40
CA ARG A 141 -0.95 -6.59 25.52
C ARG A 141 -2.39 -6.15 25.25
N PRO A 142 -3.35 -7.09 25.26
CA PRO A 142 -4.73 -6.79 24.87
C PRO A 142 -5.51 -5.95 25.87
N GLU A 143 -5.00 -5.75 27.08
CA GLU A 143 -5.75 -5.16 28.19
C GLU A 143 -6.07 -3.69 27.92
N GLY A 144 -7.30 -3.30 28.27
CA GLY A 144 -7.78 -1.91 28.22
C GLY A 144 -8.22 -1.42 26.84
N ILE A 145 -8.29 -2.31 25.86
CA ILE A 145 -8.82 -2.06 24.50
C ILE A 145 -9.85 -3.16 24.21
N ALA A 146 -10.99 -2.80 23.64
CA ALA A 146 -11.99 -3.75 23.19
C ALA A 146 -11.62 -4.30 21.81
N TRP A 147 -11.49 -5.60 21.72
CA TRP A 147 -11.08 -6.31 20.49
C TRP A 147 -12.26 -7.01 19.85
N PRO A 148 -12.77 -6.50 18.70
CA PRO A 148 -13.82 -7.19 17.97
C PRO A 148 -13.32 -8.47 17.35
N THR A 149 -14.18 -9.50 17.30
CA THR A 149 -13.88 -10.79 16.68
C THR A 149 -14.72 -10.99 15.42
N ARG A 150 -14.22 -11.81 14.52
CA ARG A 150 -14.94 -12.31 13.35
C ARG A 150 -15.82 -13.49 13.74
N GLU A 151 -16.63 -13.97 12.80
CA GLU A 151 -17.48 -15.14 12.98
C GLU A 151 -16.69 -16.42 13.32
N ASP A 152 -15.46 -16.54 12.81
CA ASP A 152 -14.54 -17.63 13.10
C ASP A 152 -13.80 -17.51 14.45
N GLY A 153 -14.11 -16.50 15.25
CA GLY A 153 -13.50 -16.24 16.54
C GLY A 153 -12.13 -15.53 16.46
N THR A 154 -11.60 -15.27 15.26
CA THR A 154 -10.33 -14.56 15.11
C THR A 154 -10.51 -13.04 15.26
N PRO A 155 -9.48 -12.29 15.72
CA PRO A 155 -9.60 -10.85 15.87
C PRO A 155 -9.84 -10.13 14.53
N SER A 156 -10.70 -9.13 14.57
CA SER A 156 -10.91 -8.21 13.46
C SER A 156 -10.08 -6.94 13.66
N PHE A 157 -9.27 -6.63 12.66
CA PHE A 157 -8.45 -5.42 12.64
C PHE A 157 -8.98 -4.36 11.66
N LYS A 158 -10.26 -4.43 11.27
CA LYS A 158 -10.88 -3.36 10.50
C LYS A 158 -11.09 -2.14 11.39
N LEU A 159 -10.76 -0.94 10.87
CA LEU A 159 -10.85 0.30 11.63
C LEU A 159 -12.27 0.57 12.11
N GLU A 160 -13.26 0.36 11.25
CA GLU A 160 -14.68 0.50 11.54
C GLU A 160 -15.15 -0.37 12.72
N HIS A 161 -14.68 -1.63 12.80
CA HIS A 161 -15.01 -2.54 13.89
C HIS A 161 -14.33 -2.11 15.20
N LEU A 162 -13.05 -1.69 15.12
CA LEU A 162 -12.31 -1.21 16.30
C LEU A 162 -12.88 0.11 16.82
N ALA A 163 -13.26 1.03 15.92
CA ALA A 163 -13.88 2.31 16.28
C ALA A 163 -15.20 2.07 17.00
N SER A 164 -16.07 1.23 16.46
CA SER A 164 -17.34 0.87 17.07
C SER A 164 -17.17 0.21 18.44
N ALA A 165 -16.30 -0.81 18.55
CA ALA A 165 -16.08 -1.55 19.79
C ALA A 165 -15.49 -0.70 20.92
N ASN A 166 -14.74 0.36 20.59
CA ASN A 166 -14.10 1.26 21.55
C ASN A 166 -14.81 2.63 21.66
N HIS A 167 -15.99 2.81 21.08
CA HIS A 167 -16.78 4.05 21.10
C HIS A 167 -16.00 5.27 20.62
N LEU A 168 -15.17 5.09 19.57
CA LEU A 168 -14.43 6.17 18.95
C LEU A 168 -15.32 6.94 17.98
N GLN A 169 -15.05 8.22 17.80
CA GLN A 169 -15.82 9.06 16.89
C GLN A 169 -15.58 8.62 15.45
N GLN A 170 -16.64 8.15 14.79
CA GLN A 170 -16.68 7.82 13.38
C GLN A 170 -18.10 8.08 12.89
N GLU A 171 -18.32 9.22 12.23
CA GLU A 171 -19.66 9.62 11.78
C GLU A 171 -20.14 8.81 10.58
N ARG A 172 -19.22 8.53 9.66
CA ARG A 172 -19.45 7.71 8.44
C ARG A 172 -18.22 6.87 8.17
N ALA A 173 -18.33 5.56 8.18
CA ALA A 173 -17.32 4.68 7.65
C ALA A 173 -17.19 4.89 6.12
N HIS A 174 -15.96 4.80 5.59
CA HIS A 174 -15.66 5.06 4.18
C HIS A 174 -15.93 6.51 3.72
N ASP A 175 -15.83 7.46 4.64
CA ASP A 175 -15.56 8.86 4.35
C ASP A 175 -14.17 9.16 4.89
N ALA A 176 -13.22 9.49 4.02
CA ALA A 176 -11.81 9.60 4.37
C ALA A 176 -11.55 10.47 5.61
N LEU A 177 -12.26 11.59 5.79
CA LEU A 177 -12.08 12.45 6.97
C LEU A 177 -12.61 11.81 8.26
N SER A 178 -13.72 11.09 8.18
CA SER A 178 -14.30 10.34 9.30
C SER A 178 -13.36 9.21 9.74
N ASP A 179 -12.75 8.51 8.76
CA ASP A 179 -11.78 7.44 9.03
C ASP A 179 -10.49 7.97 9.64
N VAL A 180 -10.01 9.15 9.22
CA VAL A 180 -8.87 9.85 9.86
C VAL A 180 -9.19 10.21 11.33
N HIS A 181 -10.39 10.70 11.65
CA HIS A 181 -10.79 10.97 13.04
C HIS A 181 -10.82 9.68 13.89
N ALA A 182 -11.38 8.59 13.36
CA ALA A 182 -11.40 7.29 14.03
C ALA A 182 -9.98 6.77 14.26
N LEU A 183 -9.08 6.93 13.28
CA LEU A 183 -7.68 6.53 13.38
C LEU A 183 -6.93 7.30 14.49
N ILE A 184 -7.10 8.64 14.57
CA ILE A 184 -6.54 9.45 15.65
C ILE A 184 -7.12 9.02 17.01
N GLY A 185 -8.41 8.73 17.09
CA GLY A 185 -9.06 8.21 18.29
C GLY A 185 -8.44 6.90 18.76
N LEU A 186 -8.24 5.94 17.83
CA LEU A 186 -7.58 4.66 18.11
C LEU A 186 -6.12 4.86 18.55
N ALA A 187 -5.40 5.75 17.89
CA ALA A 187 -4.03 6.10 18.25
C ALA A 187 -3.92 6.65 19.69
N ARG A 188 -4.82 7.57 20.07
CA ARG A 188 -4.91 8.11 21.43
C ARG A 188 -5.19 7.00 22.46
N LEU A 189 -6.13 6.11 22.16
CA LEU A 189 -6.45 4.97 23.02
C LEU A 189 -5.24 4.07 23.23
N ILE A 190 -4.53 3.67 22.16
CA ILE A 190 -3.35 2.82 22.22
C ILE A 190 -2.22 3.53 23.01
N ARG A 191 -1.96 4.81 22.73
CA ARG A 191 -0.92 5.58 23.42
C ARG A 191 -1.15 5.64 24.92
N VAL A 192 -2.41 5.77 25.36
CA VAL A 192 -2.76 5.79 26.78
C VAL A 192 -2.69 4.40 27.41
N ARG A 193 -3.17 3.36 26.72
CA ARG A 193 -3.25 2.00 27.28
C ARG A 193 -1.93 1.23 27.18
N GLN A 194 -1.18 1.44 26.07
CA GLN A 194 0.03 0.69 25.74
C GLN A 194 1.18 1.61 25.36
N PRO A 195 1.59 2.59 26.22
CA PRO A 195 2.56 3.63 25.86
C PRO A 195 3.92 3.05 25.45
N ARG A 196 4.37 1.96 26.07
CA ARG A 196 5.66 1.32 25.75
C ARG A 196 5.65 0.69 24.35
N LEU A 197 4.55 0.06 23.94
CA LEU A 197 4.42 -0.50 22.59
C LEU A 197 4.29 0.61 21.55
N TRP A 198 3.59 1.71 21.90
CA TRP A 198 3.50 2.90 21.06
C TRP A 198 4.88 3.47 20.75
N ASP A 199 5.66 3.82 21.78
CA ASP A 199 6.99 4.42 21.62
C ASP A 199 7.95 3.48 20.89
N TRP A 200 7.91 2.18 21.22
CA TRP A 200 8.72 1.17 20.57
C TRP A 200 8.41 1.06 19.08
N HIS A 201 7.15 0.90 18.71
CA HIS A 201 6.74 0.73 17.31
C HIS A 201 6.97 2.03 16.51
N TYR A 202 6.71 3.19 17.12
CA TYR A 202 7.02 4.47 16.49
C TYR A 202 8.52 4.62 16.16
N ALA A 203 9.41 4.10 16.98
CA ALA A 203 10.84 4.11 16.71
C ALA A 203 11.22 3.23 15.50
N LEU A 204 10.47 2.15 15.23
CA LEU A 204 10.71 1.22 14.12
C LEU A 204 10.37 1.79 12.72
N ARG A 205 9.79 2.98 12.62
CA ARG A 205 9.66 3.70 11.35
C ARG A 205 11.03 4.09 10.76
N ARG A 206 12.09 4.06 11.58
CA ARG A 206 13.46 4.33 11.15
C ARG A 206 14.17 3.04 10.75
N LYS A 207 14.51 2.92 9.47
CA LYS A 207 15.16 1.76 8.87
C LYS A 207 16.39 1.27 9.67
N GLN A 208 17.20 2.19 10.18
CA GLN A 208 18.40 1.84 10.99
C GLN A 208 18.00 1.04 12.24
N ARG A 209 16.95 1.48 12.96
CA ARG A 209 16.48 0.79 14.16
C ARG A 209 15.99 -0.63 13.87
N VAL A 210 15.40 -0.84 12.70
CA VAL A 210 14.96 -2.17 12.25
C VAL A 210 16.17 -3.08 11.97
N PHE A 211 17.21 -2.58 11.31
CA PHE A 211 18.42 -3.37 11.06
C PHE A 211 19.20 -3.72 12.34
N GLU A 212 19.16 -2.88 13.36
CA GLU A 212 19.74 -3.22 14.68
C GLU A 212 19.06 -4.45 15.30
N LEU A 213 17.76 -4.66 15.04
CA LEU A 213 17.03 -5.83 15.50
C LEU A 213 17.21 -7.04 14.56
N LEU A 214 17.23 -6.82 13.26
CA LEU A 214 17.39 -7.84 12.24
C LEU A 214 18.89 -8.12 11.95
N ASP A 215 19.68 -8.21 12.99
CA ASP A 215 21.12 -8.49 12.86
C ASP A 215 21.36 -9.94 12.40
N VAL A 216 21.73 -10.06 11.13
CA VAL A 216 22.00 -11.36 10.50
C VAL A 216 23.31 -12.02 10.96
N ALA A 217 24.19 -11.25 11.64
CA ALA A 217 25.44 -11.81 12.18
C ALA A 217 25.17 -12.53 13.51
N SER A 218 24.35 -11.96 14.39
CA SER A 218 23.98 -12.59 15.65
C SER A 218 22.90 -13.64 15.50
N MET A 219 22.09 -13.59 14.42
CA MET A 219 20.94 -14.46 14.20
C MET A 219 20.06 -14.58 15.45
N THR A 220 19.81 -13.47 16.13
CA THR A 220 19.03 -13.45 17.37
C THR A 220 17.53 -13.56 17.06
N PRO A 221 16.80 -14.55 17.65
CA PRO A 221 15.37 -14.67 17.42
C PRO A 221 14.59 -13.45 17.95
N LEU A 222 13.54 -13.10 17.23
CA LEU A 222 12.67 -11.95 17.47
C LEU A 222 11.20 -12.34 17.36
N VAL A 223 10.34 -11.59 18.03
CA VAL A 223 8.90 -11.59 17.74
C VAL A 223 8.64 -10.68 16.54
N HIS A 224 7.85 -11.17 15.59
CA HIS A 224 7.35 -10.39 14.47
C HIS A 224 5.84 -10.54 14.38
N VAL A 225 5.13 -9.41 14.36
CA VAL A 225 3.68 -9.37 14.20
C VAL A 225 3.35 -8.83 12.80
N SER A 226 2.59 -9.61 12.03
CA SER A 226 2.26 -9.25 10.65
C SER A 226 1.07 -10.07 10.15
N SER A 227 0.21 -9.48 9.32
CA SER A 227 -0.88 -10.20 8.64
C SER A 227 -0.43 -11.37 7.77
N ARG A 228 0.88 -11.55 7.58
CA ARG A 228 1.44 -12.70 6.86
C ARG A 228 1.44 -13.99 7.69
N TYR A 229 1.22 -13.90 9.00
CA TYR A 229 1.08 -15.05 9.88
C TYR A 229 -0.40 -15.34 10.13
N PRO A 230 -0.76 -16.59 10.49
CA PRO A 230 -2.14 -16.99 10.71
C PRO A 230 -2.85 -16.14 11.77
N ALA A 231 -4.11 -15.78 11.51
CA ALA A 231 -4.95 -15.08 12.47
C ALA A 231 -5.18 -15.92 13.76
N SER A 232 -5.18 -17.24 13.65
CA SER A 232 -5.24 -18.15 14.79
C SER A 232 -4.03 -18.06 15.73
N ARG A 233 -2.89 -17.53 15.24
CA ARG A 233 -1.71 -17.16 16.04
C ARG A 233 -1.66 -15.66 16.35
N HIS A 234 -2.79 -14.96 16.26
CA HIS A 234 -2.87 -13.52 16.44
C HIS A 234 -1.85 -12.76 15.59
N CYS A 235 -1.65 -13.19 14.34
CA CYS A 235 -0.68 -12.62 13.39
C CYS A 235 0.78 -12.60 13.91
N THR A 236 1.15 -13.48 14.85
CA THR A 236 2.44 -13.48 15.55
C THR A 236 3.31 -14.67 15.17
N ALA A 237 4.61 -14.43 15.04
CA ALA A 237 5.62 -15.47 14.89
C ALA A 237 6.89 -15.14 15.69
N VAL A 238 7.63 -16.17 16.09
CA VAL A 238 9.03 -16.05 16.47
C VAL A 238 9.86 -16.30 15.21
N ILE A 239 10.67 -15.33 14.82
CA ILE A 239 11.49 -15.38 13.60
C ILE A 239 12.97 -15.32 13.92
N ILE A 240 13.80 -15.80 13.01
CA ILE A 240 15.25 -15.62 13.02
C ILE A 240 15.71 -14.92 11.74
N PRO A 241 16.51 -13.82 11.84
CA PRO A 241 17.13 -13.21 10.68
C PRO A 241 18.25 -14.11 10.14
N LEU A 242 18.24 -14.41 8.83
CA LEU A 242 19.18 -15.34 8.23
C LEU A 242 20.17 -14.65 7.27
N ALA A 243 19.70 -13.77 6.40
CA ALA A 243 20.53 -13.10 5.40
C ALA A 243 19.87 -11.79 4.92
N ILE A 244 20.71 -10.87 4.43
CA ILE A 244 20.20 -9.72 3.66
C ILE A 244 19.83 -10.23 2.25
N HIS A 245 18.70 -9.73 1.73
CA HIS A 245 18.26 -10.11 0.38
C HIS A 245 19.29 -9.70 -0.68
N PRO A 246 19.71 -10.62 -1.60
CA PRO A 246 20.85 -10.40 -2.48
C PRO A 246 20.70 -9.23 -3.47
N SER A 247 19.47 -8.90 -3.89
CA SER A 247 19.20 -7.81 -4.84
C SER A 247 18.43 -6.63 -4.22
N ARG A 248 17.99 -6.75 -2.97
CA ARG A 248 17.17 -5.73 -2.28
C ARG A 248 17.71 -5.44 -0.88
N SER A 249 18.70 -4.56 -0.80
CA SER A 249 19.42 -4.23 0.45
C SER A 249 18.55 -3.69 1.59
N GLY A 250 17.29 -3.36 1.33
CA GLY A 250 16.29 -2.96 2.31
C GLY A 250 15.52 -4.10 2.96
N GLU A 251 15.79 -5.36 2.58
CA GLU A 251 15.05 -6.54 3.01
C GLU A 251 15.97 -7.57 3.68
N VAL A 252 15.46 -8.18 4.74
CA VAL A 252 16.12 -9.27 5.46
C VAL A 252 15.30 -10.54 5.31
N ILE A 253 15.95 -11.62 4.91
CA ILE A 253 15.37 -12.95 4.82
C ILE A 253 15.27 -13.51 6.25
N VAL A 254 14.08 -13.94 6.63
CA VAL A 254 13.78 -14.49 7.95
C VAL A 254 13.07 -15.84 7.83
N TYR A 255 13.18 -16.67 8.87
CA TYR A 255 12.48 -17.94 8.99
C TYR A 255 11.50 -17.91 10.16
N ASP A 256 10.27 -18.43 9.98
CA ASP A 256 9.28 -18.64 11.06
C ASP A 256 9.63 -19.90 11.85
N LEU A 257 10.16 -19.72 13.05
CA LEU A 257 10.68 -20.77 13.91
C LEU A 257 9.60 -21.71 14.50
N ALA A 258 8.31 -21.39 14.32
CA ALA A 258 7.25 -22.32 14.71
C ALA A 258 7.22 -23.58 13.83
N GLN A 259 7.90 -23.56 12.69
CA GLN A 259 7.98 -24.68 11.74
C GLN A 259 9.39 -25.30 11.72
N ASP A 260 9.44 -26.63 11.51
CA ASP A 260 10.70 -27.39 11.48
C ASP A 260 11.54 -26.95 10.25
N PRO A 261 12.82 -26.58 10.42
CA PRO A 261 13.69 -26.19 9.32
C PRO A 261 14.23 -27.38 8.50
N ALA A 262 13.89 -28.61 8.80
CA ALA A 262 14.40 -29.81 8.15
C ALA A 262 14.30 -29.76 6.62
N ASP A 263 13.14 -29.39 6.07
CA ASP A 263 12.94 -29.25 4.61
C ASP A 263 13.82 -28.16 4.00
N LEU A 264 13.95 -27.00 4.68
CA LEU A 264 14.86 -25.94 4.23
C LEU A 264 16.29 -26.43 4.14
N LEU A 265 16.72 -27.30 5.05
CA LEU A 265 18.09 -27.77 5.11
C LEU A 265 18.36 -28.95 4.16
N ALA A 266 17.40 -29.89 4.03
CA ALA A 266 17.55 -31.12 3.26
C ALA A 266 17.38 -30.93 1.74
N LEU A 267 16.41 -30.12 1.30
CA LEU A 267 16.10 -29.89 -0.11
C LEU A 267 17.18 -29.03 -0.78
N ASP A 268 17.30 -29.11 -2.09
CA ASP A 268 18.18 -28.19 -2.83
C ASP A 268 17.59 -26.78 -2.97
N ALA A 269 18.35 -25.85 -3.54
CA ALA A 269 17.94 -24.45 -3.63
C ALA A 269 16.76 -24.23 -4.60
N ASP A 270 16.65 -25.05 -5.65
CA ASP A 270 15.60 -24.92 -6.65
C ASP A 270 14.27 -25.45 -6.11
N ASP A 271 14.28 -26.61 -5.44
CA ASP A 271 13.11 -27.18 -4.76
C ASP A 271 12.59 -26.23 -3.67
N VAL A 272 13.50 -25.63 -2.88
CA VAL A 272 13.12 -24.63 -1.86
C VAL A 272 12.49 -23.39 -2.52
N ALA A 273 13.07 -22.90 -3.62
CA ALA A 273 12.54 -21.76 -4.35
C ALA A 273 11.11 -22.02 -4.87
N ASP A 274 10.88 -23.20 -5.43
CA ASP A 274 9.55 -23.59 -5.92
C ASP A 274 8.53 -23.62 -4.78
N ARG A 275 8.88 -24.14 -3.60
CA ARG A 275 7.98 -24.15 -2.42
C ARG A 275 7.78 -22.77 -1.77
N ILE A 276 8.63 -21.77 -2.06
CA ILE A 276 8.47 -20.39 -1.56
C ILE A 276 7.65 -19.55 -2.52
N PHE A 277 7.95 -19.63 -3.83
CA PHE A 277 7.42 -18.71 -4.82
C PHE A 277 6.14 -19.20 -5.50
N THR A 278 5.85 -20.51 -5.47
CA THR A 278 4.58 -21.04 -5.97
C THR A 278 3.43 -20.71 -5.01
N ALA A 279 2.27 -20.35 -5.54
CA ALA A 279 1.09 -20.12 -4.74
C ALA A 279 0.66 -21.42 -4.04
N ARG A 280 0.09 -21.32 -2.83
CA ARG A 280 -0.28 -22.53 -2.05
C ARG A 280 -1.26 -23.45 -2.80
N ALA A 281 -2.17 -22.84 -3.58
CA ALA A 281 -3.16 -23.59 -4.36
C ALA A 281 -2.54 -24.39 -5.53
N ASP A 282 -1.35 -23.99 -5.98
CA ASP A 282 -0.64 -24.59 -7.12
C ASP A 282 0.45 -25.58 -6.69
N LEU A 283 0.67 -25.74 -5.38
CA LEU A 283 1.58 -26.76 -4.86
C LEU A 283 0.95 -28.16 -4.93
N PRO A 284 1.75 -29.21 -5.18
CA PRO A 284 1.28 -30.59 -5.13
C PRO A 284 0.65 -30.95 -3.78
N GLU A 285 -0.30 -31.87 -3.79
CA GLU A 285 -0.96 -32.36 -2.58
C GLU A 285 0.06 -32.90 -1.56
N GLY A 286 -0.06 -32.49 -0.30
CA GLY A 286 0.86 -32.87 0.79
C GLY A 286 2.18 -32.09 0.83
N VAL A 287 2.42 -31.18 -0.12
CA VAL A 287 3.60 -30.31 -0.12
C VAL A 287 3.27 -28.98 0.55
N GLU A 288 3.98 -28.67 1.63
CA GLU A 288 3.83 -27.39 2.32
C GLU A 288 4.86 -26.37 1.88
N ARG A 289 4.48 -25.08 1.99
CA ARG A 289 5.40 -23.96 1.74
C ARG A 289 6.47 -23.90 2.83
N ILE A 290 7.70 -23.65 2.41
CA ILE A 290 8.79 -23.35 3.35
C ILE A 290 8.58 -21.94 3.91
N PRO A 291 8.62 -21.75 5.25
CA PRO A 291 8.25 -20.49 5.90
C PRO A 291 9.37 -19.44 5.89
N LEU A 292 10.13 -19.37 4.79
CA LEU A 292 11.03 -18.27 4.49
C LEU A 292 10.23 -17.04 4.02
N ARG A 293 10.57 -15.90 4.56
CA ARG A 293 9.93 -14.60 4.25
C ARG A 293 10.97 -13.50 4.18
N THR A 294 10.56 -12.33 3.65
CA THR A 294 11.37 -11.11 3.75
C THR A 294 10.68 -10.10 4.65
N VAL A 295 11.46 -9.44 5.49
CA VAL A 295 11.05 -8.28 6.28
C VAL A 295 11.66 -7.03 5.68
N HIS A 296 10.82 -6.07 5.33
CA HIS A 296 11.23 -4.81 4.72
C HIS A 296 11.56 -3.78 5.81
N ALA A 297 12.82 -3.39 5.93
CA ALA A 297 13.26 -2.48 6.97
C ALA A 297 12.69 -1.06 6.88
N ASN A 298 12.18 -0.67 5.71
CA ASN A 298 11.56 0.64 5.46
C ASN A 298 10.02 0.64 5.52
N ARG A 299 9.40 -0.44 6.06
CA ARG A 299 7.94 -0.58 6.19
C ARG A 299 7.48 -0.68 7.64
N SER A 300 8.19 -0.04 8.56
CA SER A 300 7.86 -0.02 9.99
C SER A 300 7.42 -1.39 10.54
N PRO A 301 8.18 -2.48 10.33
CA PRO A 301 7.74 -3.81 10.72
C PRO A 301 7.59 -3.90 12.24
N ALA A 302 6.55 -4.57 12.71
CA ALA A 302 6.31 -4.79 14.13
C ALA A 302 7.21 -5.90 14.66
N LEU A 303 8.41 -5.51 15.07
CA LEU A 303 9.45 -6.38 15.62
C LEU A 303 9.69 -6.09 17.11
N ALA A 304 9.95 -7.11 17.88
CA ALA A 304 10.32 -6.96 19.29
C ALA A 304 11.29 -8.08 19.74
N PRO A 305 12.16 -7.84 20.74
CA PRO A 305 12.96 -8.91 21.32
C PRO A 305 12.07 -9.92 22.04
N LEU A 306 12.54 -11.17 22.20
CA LEU A 306 11.77 -12.24 22.85
C LEU A 306 11.31 -11.90 24.28
N SER A 307 12.00 -10.97 24.96
CA SER A 307 11.61 -10.51 26.29
C SER A 307 10.20 -9.90 26.32
N VAL A 308 9.64 -9.46 25.19
CA VAL A 308 8.26 -8.95 25.10
C VAL A 308 7.22 -10.04 25.40
N LEU A 309 7.58 -11.31 25.21
CA LEU A 309 6.70 -12.47 25.49
C LEU A 309 6.52 -12.73 26.99
N LYS A 310 7.29 -12.07 27.86
CA LYS A 310 7.11 -12.22 29.30
C LYS A 310 5.71 -11.77 29.73
N GLY A 311 4.95 -12.72 30.33
CA GLY A 311 3.57 -12.51 30.76
C GLY A 311 2.52 -12.61 29.67
N VAL A 312 2.90 -13.00 28.45
CA VAL A 312 1.97 -13.29 27.35
C VAL A 312 1.49 -14.74 27.45
N ASP A 313 0.20 -14.96 27.19
CA ASP A 313 -0.34 -16.31 27.06
C ASP A 313 0.14 -16.96 25.74
N MET A 314 1.15 -17.81 25.86
CA MET A 314 1.75 -18.53 24.73
C MET A 314 0.79 -19.54 24.10
N GLY A 315 -0.15 -20.08 24.88
CA GLY A 315 -1.19 -20.99 24.38
C GLY A 315 -2.14 -20.28 23.41
N ARG A 316 -2.51 -19.03 23.73
CA ARG A 316 -3.31 -18.18 22.84
C ARG A 316 -2.58 -17.90 21.52
N LEU A 317 -1.28 -17.68 21.54
CA LEU A 317 -0.47 -17.47 20.34
C LEU A 317 -0.15 -18.78 19.58
N GLN A 318 -0.46 -19.94 20.14
CA GLN A 318 -0.08 -21.25 19.60
C GLN A 318 1.43 -21.35 19.29
N LEU A 319 2.27 -20.78 20.16
CA LEU A 319 3.72 -20.76 20.03
C LEU A 319 4.37 -21.58 21.15
N ASP A 320 5.26 -22.49 20.77
CA ASP A 320 6.15 -23.23 21.64
C ASP A 320 7.55 -22.58 21.55
N LEU A 321 7.93 -21.81 22.56
CA LEU A 321 9.17 -21.06 22.56
C LEU A 321 10.41 -21.95 22.61
N ASP A 322 10.36 -23.05 23.38
CA ASP A 322 11.50 -23.96 23.49
C ASP A 322 11.78 -24.66 22.16
N ARG A 323 10.72 -25.08 21.45
CA ARG A 323 10.84 -25.60 20.10
C ARG A 323 11.37 -24.55 19.12
N CYS A 324 10.89 -23.33 19.18
CA CYS A 324 11.40 -22.23 18.34
C CYS A 324 12.90 -21.99 18.57
N LEU A 325 13.37 -22.03 19.81
CA LEU A 325 14.79 -21.86 20.14
C LEU A 325 15.63 -23.05 19.64
N ALA A 326 15.14 -24.28 19.76
CA ALA A 326 15.82 -25.45 19.20
C ALA A 326 15.96 -25.35 17.66
N HIS A 327 14.91 -24.91 16.97
CA HIS A 327 14.99 -24.65 15.52
C HIS A 327 15.96 -23.52 15.16
N ALA A 328 16.06 -22.48 16.00
CA ALA A 328 17.03 -21.41 15.79
C ALA A 328 18.48 -21.95 15.90
N ASP A 329 18.77 -22.79 16.87
CA ASP A 329 20.09 -23.39 17.04
C ASP A 329 20.46 -24.31 15.87
N THR A 330 19.49 -25.06 15.35
CA THR A 330 19.67 -25.87 14.13
C THR A 330 20.04 -24.99 12.92
N LEU A 331 19.35 -23.85 12.73
CA LEU A 331 19.65 -22.95 11.62
C LEU A 331 21.00 -22.22 11.78
N ARG A 332 21.40 -21.86 12.99
CA ARG A 332 22.70 -21.23 13.27
C ARG A 332 23.89 -22.12 12.93
N THR A 333 23.74 -23.41 13.14
CA THR A 333 24.81 -24.39 12.92
C THR A 333 24.84 -24.95 11.49
N ALA A 334 23.83 -24.60 10.66
CA ALA A 334 23.70 -25.13 9.30
C ALA A 334 24.76 -24.58 8.35
N ALA A 335 25.69 -25.44 7.92
CA ALA A 335 26.73 -25.07 6.96
C ALA A 335 26.13 -24.76 5.59
N GLY A 336 26.64 -23.73 4.92
CA GLY A 336 26.23 -23.36 3.55
C GLY A 336 24.86 -22.70 3.42
N LEU A 337 24.13 -22.48 4.52
CA LEU A 337 22.77 -21.90 4.47
C LEU A 337 22.75 -20.52 3.78
N ASN A 338 23.70 -19.64 4.06
CA ASN A 338 23.77 -18.31 3.43
C ASN A 338 23.91 -18.38 1.90
N GLU A 339 24.75 -19.27 1.37
CA GLU A 339 24.92 -19.43 -0.08
C GLU A 339 23.65 -20.00 -0.72
N LYS A 340 23.01 -20.97 -0.05
CA LYS A 340 21.72 -21.52 -0.47
C LYS A 340 20.63 -20.45 -0.54
N LEU A 341 20.48 -19.62 0.50
CA LEU A 341 19.52 -18.51 0.52
C LEU A 341 19.78 -17.49 -0.58
N ARG A 342 21.05 -17.14 -0.81
CA ARG A 342 21.43 -16.26 -1.90
C ARG A 342 20.98 -16.80 -3.26
N ARG A 343 21.24 -18.09 -3.54
CA ARG A 343 20.81 -18.74 -4.78
C ARG A 343 19.29 -18.73 -4.95
N ILE A 344 18.53 -19.07 -3.90
CA ILE A 344 17.07 -19.06 -3.91
C ILE A 344 16.51 -17.69 -4.31
N PHE A 345 16.98 -16.63 -3.66
CA PHE A 345 16.42 -15.28 -3.86
C PHE A 345 17.00 -14.53 -5.07
N GLN A 346 18.11 -14.97 -5.65
CA GLN A 346 18.60 -14.46 -6.94
C GLN A 346 17.72 -14.88 -8.11
N ARG A 347 17.12 -16.08 -8.07
CA ARG A 347 16.22 -16.60 -9.12
C ARG A 347 14.98 -15.72 -9.33
N ALA A 348 14.45 -15.12 -8.27
CA ALA A 348 13.23 -14.30 -8.32
C ALA A 348 13.40 -12.89 -8.94
N ALA A 349 14.64 -12.49 -9.28
CA ALA A 349 14.96 -11.12 -9.68
C ALA A 349 14.82 -10.82 -11.19
N ASN A 350 14.48 -11.78 -12.03
CA ASN A 350 14.64 -11.69 -13.50
C ASN A 350 13.31 -11.49 -14.26
N LEU A 351 12.29 -10.83 -13.69
CA LEU A 351 11.12 -10.45 -14.46
C LEU A 351 11.45 -9.24 -15.35
N PRO A 352 11.09 -9.26 -16.65
CA PRO A 352 11.26 -8.10 -17.50
C PRO A 352 10.47 -6.92 -16.95
N PRO A 353 10.96 -5.68 -17.14
CA PRO A 353 10.22 -4.50 -16.75
C PRO A 353 8.89 -4.43 -17.52
N PRO A 354 7.83 -3.84 -16.94
CA PRO A 354 6.61 -3.58 -17.67
C PRO A 354 6.88 -2.73 -18.93
N GLU A 355 6.20 -3.06 -20.02
CA GLU A 355 6.33 -2.30 -21.29
C GLU A 355 5.73 -0.90 -21.15
N ASP A 356 4.60 -0.78 -20.44
CA ASP A 356 3.95 0.51 -20.24
C ASP A 356 4.67 1.33 -19.15
N PRO A 357 5.06 2.59 -19.45
CA PRO A 357 5.80 3.44 -18.52
C PRO A 357 5.03 3.76 -17.24
N GLU A 358 3.69 3.82 -17.23
CA GLU A 358 2.93 4.05 -15.99
C GLU A 358 3.05 2.89 -14.99
N LEU A 359 3.27 1.67 -15.48
CA LEU A 359 3.48 0.49 -14.64
C LEU A 359 4.94 0.30 -14.21
N ALA A 360 5.85 1.10 -14.78
CA ALA A 360 7.31 0.93 -14.66
C ALA A 360 7.95 1.74 -13.52
N LEU A 361 7.18 2.23 -12.54
CA LEU A 361 7.70 2.96 -11.37
C LEU A 361 8.88 2.23 -10.70
N TYR A 362 8.77 0.91 -10.54
CA TYR A 362 9.74 0.07 -9.85
C TYR A 362 10.84 -0.52 -10.76
N SER A 363 10.87 -0.13 -12.04
CA SER A 363 11.87 -0.64 -13.01
C SER A 363 13.23 0.05 -12.92
N GLY A 364 13.38 1.01 -12.02
CA GLY A 364 14.63 1.72 -11.76
C GLY A 364 14.41 3.11 -11.19
N PHE A 365 15.45 3.63 -10.54
CA PHE A 365 15.43 4.99 -10.02
C PHE A 365 15.68 6.01 -11.13
N LEU A 366 15.05 7.18 -10.99
CA LEU A 366 15.28 8.30 -11.88
C LEU A 366 16.74 8.78 -11.76
N PRO A 367 17.44 8.99 -12.89
CA PRO A 367 18.77 9.60 -12.88
C PRO A 367 18.77 10.97 -12.20
N ASP A 368 19.81 11.29 -11.44
CA ASP A 368 19.89 12.57 -10.72
C ASP A 368 19.83 13.79 -11.66
N SER A 369 20.32 13.64 -12.89
CA SER A 369 20.19 14.67 -13.93
C SER A 369 18.72 15.01 -14.25
N ASP A 370 17.85 14.02 -14.15
CA ASP A 370 16.44 14.13 -14.54
C ASP A 370 15.56 14.64 -13.39
N LYS A 371 15.99 14.48 -12.13
CA LYS A 371 15.22 14.92 -10.96
C LYS A 371 14.86 16.41 -10.99
N ARG A 372 15.77 17.29 -11.49
CA ARG A 372 15.47 18.71 -11.66
C ARG A 372 14.38 18.96 -12.70
N LEU A 373 14.33 18.12 -13.76
CA LEU A 373 13.34 18.26 -14.83
C LEU A 373 11.93 18.00 -14.32
N LEU A 374 11.75 17.17 -13.28
CA LEU A 374 10.45 16.99 -12.65
C LEU A 374 9.85 18.31 -12.14
N ARG A 375 10.68 19.15 -11.51
CA ARG A 375 10.26 20.47 -11.05
C ARG A 375 10.00 21.42 -12.23
N GLU A 376 10.86 21.36 -13.23
CA GLU A 376 10.74 22.18 -14.44
C GLU A 376 9.43 21.89 -15.17
N VAL A 377 9.05 20.61 -15.36
CA VAL A 377 7.75 20.23 -15.92
C VAL A 377 6.60 20.86 -15.13
N ARG A 378 6.59 20.69 -13.81
CA ARG A 378 5.50 21.21 -12.96
C ARG A 378 5.42 22.73 -12.90
N SER A 379 6.54 23.45 -13.11
CA SER A 379 6.57 24.91 -13.13
C SER A 379 6.34 25.52 -14.52
N THR A 380 6.35 24.71 -15.57
CA THR A 380 6.10 25.14 -16.94
C THR A 380 4.60 25.33 -17.17
N PRO A 381 4.16 26.48 -17.69
CA PRO A 381 2.74 26.68 -18.02
C PRO A 381 2.21 25.61 -18.97
N PRO A 382 0.99 25.11 -18.78
CA PRO A 382 0.42 24.02 -19.58
C PRO A 382 0.53 24.20 -21.10
N ALA A 383 0.27 25.40 -21.60
CA ALA A 383 0.37 25.73 -23.03
C ALA A 383 1.79 25.60 -23.61
N GLN A 384 2.83 25.61 -22.76
CA GLN A 384 4.23 25.52 -23.17
C GLN A 384 4.80 24.11 -23.03
N LEU A 385 4.15 23.22 -22.28
CA LEU A 385 4.65 21.87 -22.00
C LEU A 385 4.93 21.05 -23.27
N GLY A 386 4.13 21.21 -24.33
CA GLY A 386 4.32 20.52 -25.60
C GLY A 386 5.42 21.11 -26.47
N GLN A 387 5.86 22.33 -26.19
CA GLN A 387 6.84 23.06 -27.00
C GLN A 387 8.23 23.04 -26.34
N HIS A 388 8.29 22.82 -25.02
CA HIS A 388 9.54 22.81 -24.27
C HIS A 388 10.26 21.45 -24.40
N PRO A 389 11.54 21.43 -24.83
CA PRO A 389 12.30 20.20 -24.98
C PRO A 389 12.84 19.74 -23.63
N PHE A 390 12.06 18.95 -22.87
CA PHE A 390 12.56 18.33 -21.67
C PHE A 390 13.48 17.15 -22.02
N ALA A 391 14.77 17.31 -21.84
CA ALA A 391 15.78 16.31 -22.22
C ALA A 391 15.93 15.21 -21.14
N PHE A 392 14.86 14.47 -20.84
CA PHE A 392 14.92 13.31 -19.98
C PHE A 392 15.83 12.23 -20.58
N ARG A 393 16.71 11.66 -19.78
CA ARG A 393 17.50 10.46 -20.15
C ARG A 393 16.68 9.20 -19.97
N ASP A 394 15.77 9.20 -19.03
CA ASP A 394 14.86 8.09 -18.78
C ASP A 394 13.73 8.11 -19.82
N PRO A 395 13.64 7.09 -20.70
CA PRO A 395 12.69 7.07 -21.81
C PRO A 395 11.24 7.02 -21.36
N ARG A 396 10.95 6.60 -20.13
CA ARG A 396 9.58 6.55 -19.58
C ARG A 396 8.92 7.91 -19.58
N TYR A 397 9.68 8.98 -19.33
CA TYR A 397 9.13 10.29 -19.10
C TYR A 397 8.62 11.02 -20.34
N ALA A 398 9.01 10.60 -21.54
CA ALA A 398 8.45 11.15 -22.78
C ALA A 398 6.95 10.80 -22.91
N GLU A 399 6.60 9.54 -22.72
CA GLU A 399 5.21 9.08 -22.76
C GLU A 399 4.41 9.58 -21.54
N LEU A 400 5.01 9.57 -20.35
CA LEU A 400 4.39 10.13 -19.16
C LEU A 400 4.03 11.60 -19.32
N LEU A 401 4.89 12.42 -19.95
CA LEU A 401 4.63 13.84 -20.21
C LEU A 401 3.46 14.04 -21.19
N PHE A 402 3.41 13.23 -22.24
CA PHE A 402 2.28 13.26 -23.17
C PHE A 402 0.97 12.96 -22.44
N ARG A 403 0.90 11.86 -21.67
CA ARG A 403 -0.31 11.48 -20.93
C ARG A 403 -0.66 12.44 -19.80
N TYR A 404 0.34 13.04 -19.14
CA TYR A 404 0.15 14.10 -18.15
C TYR A 404 -0.56 15.31 -18.74
N ARG A 405 -0.11 15.78 -19.91
CA ARG A 405 -0.76 16.87 -20.65
C ARG A 405 -2.17 16.49 -21.09
N ALA A 406 -2.32 15.29 -21.67
CA ALA A 406 -3.59 14.83 -22.20
C ALA A 406 -4.69 14.69 -21.12
N ARG A 407 -4.33 14.27 -19.90
CA ARG A 407 -5.29 14.14 -18.79
C ARG A 407 -5.64 15.47 -18.15
N ASN A 408 -4.67 16.36 -18.02
CA ASN A 408 -4.86 17.59 -17.24
C ASN A 408 -5.25 18.79 -18.10
N TRP A 409 -4.77 18.88 -19.34
CA TRP A 409 -4.96 20.02 -20.25
C TRP A 409 -5.11 19.56 -21.70
N PRO A 410 -6.16 18.78 -22.03
CA PRO A 410 -6.37 18.19 -23.37
C PRO A 410 -6.46 19.26 -24.48
N GLU A 411 -6.87 20.49 -24.12
CA GLU A 411 -6.93 21.64 -25.04
C GLU A 411 -5.55 22.06 -25.56
N THR A 412 -4.46 21.71 -24.87
CA THR A 412 -3.09 22.06 -25.25
C THR A 412 -2.47 21.08 -26.26
N LEU A 413 -3.15 19.99 -26.58
CA LEU A 413 -2.68 18.99 -27.52
C LEU A 413 -2.79 19.45 -28.97
N SER A 414 -1.80 19.13 -29.80
CA SER A 414 -1.88 19.27 -31.25
C SER A 414 -2.95 18.34 -31.83
N PRO A 415 -3.39 18.52 -33.08
CA PRO A 415 -4.35 17.62 -33.73
C PRO A 415 -3.89 16.15 -33.71
N ASP A 416 -2.62 15.88 -34.06
CA ASP A 416 -2.04 14.53 -34.07
C ASP A 416 -1.96 13.91 -32.65
N GLU A 417 -1.62 14.74 -31.65
CA GLU A 417 -1.61 14.31 -30.25
C GLU A 417 -3.01 13.99 -29.73
N ARG A 418 -4.04 14.74 -30.15
CA ARG A 418 -5.43 14.45 -29.80
C ARG A 418 -5.88 13.13 -30.41
N GLU A 419 -5.59 12.90 -31.69
CA GLU A 419 -5.92 11.63 -32.34
C GLU A 419 -5.25 10.44 -31.62
N ARG A 420 -3.96 10.56 -31.30
CA ARG A 420 -3.20 9.56 -30.53
C ARG A 420 -3.82 9.33 -29.16
N TRP A 421 -4.25 10.38 -28.47
CA TRP A 421 -4.87 10.30 -27.17
C TRP A 421 -6.23 9.59 -27.23
N GLU A 422 -7.05 9.90 -28.23
CA GLU A 422 -8.34 9.23 -28.41
C GLU A 422 -8.16 7.75 -28.77
N GLN A 423 -7.19 7.40 -29.61
CA GLN A 423 -6.86 6.00 -29.90
C GLN A 423 -6.46 5.26 -28.61
N PHE A 424 -5.63 5.85 -27.77
CA PHE A 424 -5.23 5.29 -26.47
C PHE A 424 -6.44 5.11 -25.53
N ARG A 425 -7.33 6.11 -25.46
CA ARG A 425 -8.55 6.02 -24.64
C ARG A 425 -9.47 4.90 -25.11
N VAL A 426 -9.77 4.86 -26.40
CA VAL A 426 -10.61 3.82 -27.01
C VAL A 426 -10.04 2.44 -26.74
N GLU A 427 -8.74 2.24 -26.96
CA GLU A 427 -8.10 0.95 -26.72
C GLU A 427 -8.23 0.54 -25.25
N ARG A 428 -7.97 1.45 -24.31
CA ARG A 428 -8.03 1.18 -22.87
C ARG A 428 -9.45 0.93 -22.38
N LEU A 429 -10.44 1.59 -22.94
CA LEU A 429 -11.86 1.41 -22.58
C LEU A 429 -12.49 0.15 -23.20
N THR A 430 -11.96 -0.36 -24.33
CA THR A 430 -12.58 -1.47 -25.07
C THR A 430 -11.80 -2.77 -25.03
N ARG A 431 -10.48 -2.73 -24.75
CA ARG A 431 -9.59 -3.89 -24.80
C ARG A 431 -8.91 -4.14 -23.46
N SER A 432 -8.61 -5.41 -23.19
CA SER A 432 -7.76 -5.79 -22.09
C SER A 432 -6.31 -5.45 -22.43
N THR A 433 -5.79 -4.36 -21.88
CA THR A 433 -4.39 -3.92 -21.97
C THR A 433 -3.72 -4.06 -20.61
N PRO A 434 -2.39 -3.97 -20.51
CA PRO A 434 -1.71 -3.97 -19.20
C PRO A 434 -2.22 -2.89 -18.22
N LEU A 435 -2.74 -1.75 -18.74
CA LEU A 435 -3.29 -0.66 -17.92
C LEU A 435 -4.79 -0.80 -17.62
N THR A 436 -5.51 -1.68 -18.32
CA THR A 436 -6.96 -1.81 -18.17
C THR A 436 -7.31 -2.63 -16.94
N THR A 437 -8.09 -2.07 -16.02
CA THR A 437 -8.74 -2.81 -14.93
C THR A 437 -10.13 -3.27 -15.33
N LEU A 438 -10.87 -2.41 -16.05
CA LEU A 438 -12.20 -2.70 -16.58
C LEU A 438 -12.32 -2.20 -18.02
N THR A 439 -12.93 -3.00 -18.88
CA THR A 439 -13.44 -2.54 -20.17
C THR A 439 -14.90 -2.11 -20.03
N LEU A 440 -15.43 -1.34 -20.98
CA LEU A 440 -16.86 -0.95 -20.98
C LEU A 440 -17.77 -2.18 -20.90
N SER A 441 -17.48 -3.26 -21.66
CA SER A 441 -18.25 -4.50 -21.56
C SER A 441 -18.27 -5.06 -20.15
N SER A 442 -17.11 -5.30 -19.57
CA SER A 442 -17.00 -5.86 -18.20
C SER A 442 -17.58 -4.92 -17.14
N TYR A 443 -17.51 -3.61 -17.35
CA TYR A 443 -18.10 -2.61 -16.47
C TYR A 443 -19.64 -2.71 -16.44
N PHE A 444 -20.28 -2.75 -17.61
CA PHE A 444 -21.72 -2.89 -17.69
C PHE A 444 -22.22 -4.26 -17.23
N GLU A 445 -21.47 -5.33 -17.48
CA GLU A 445 -21.75 -6.66 -16.92
C GLU A 445 -21.73 -6.65 -15.39
N GLN A 446 -20.72 -6.00 -14.78
CA GLN A 446 -20.67 -5.84 -13.32
C GLN A 446 -21.84 -5.01 -12.78
N LEU A 447 -22.22 -3.90 -13.43
CA LEU A 447 -23.38 -3.11 -13.04
C LEU A 447 -24.67 -3.93 -13.08
N GLN A 448 -24.85 -4.73 -14.12
CA GLN A 448 -26.01 -5.62 -14.25
C GLN A 448 -26.04 -6.67 -13.13
N ALA A 449 -24.91 -7.28 -12.82
CA ALA A 449 -24.81 -8.25 -11.71
C ALA A 449 -25.13 -7.60 -10.36
N LEU A 450 -24.61 -6.40 -10.10
CA LEU A 450 -24.88 -5.65 -8.87
C LEU A 450 -26.34 -5.23 -8.72
N ARG A 451 -27.02 -4.89 -9.83
CA ARG A 451 -28.46 -4.61 -9.83
C ARG A 451 -29.32 -5.84 -9.51
N GLY A 452 -28.82 -7.02 -9.88
CA GLY A 452 -29.49 -8.30 -9.59
C GLY A 452 -29.33 -8.77 -8.12
N ASP A 453 -28.46 -8.13 -7.34
CA ASP A 453 -28.23 -8.49 -5.93
C ASP A 453 -29.28 -7.82 -5.02
N PRO A 454 -30.20 -8.58 -4.38
CA PRO A 454 -31.20 -8.02 -3.48
C PRO A 454 -30.64 -7.26 -2.28
N ALA A 455 -29.42 -7.61 -1.85
CA ALA A 455 -28.75 -6.95 -0.73
C ALA A 455 -28.32 -5.51 -1.07
N ARG A 456 -28.38 -5.11 -2.35
CA ARG A 456 -27.97 -3.79 -2.85
C ARG A 456 -29.11 -2.96 -3.42
N SER A 457 -30.36 -3.32 -3.12
CA SER A 457 -31.56 -2.63 -3.64
C SER A 457 -31.63 -1.16 -3.25
N ASP A 458 -31.05 -0.78 -2.13
CA ASP A 458 -30.94 0.61 -1.63
C ASP A 458 -29.91 1.46 -2.41
N LYS A 459 -29.08 0.84 -3.27
CA LYS A 459 -28.04 1.50 -4.04
C LYS A 459 -28.41 1.79 -5.50
N SER A 460 -29.68 1.60 -5.90
CA SER A 460 -30.13 1.75 -7.29
C SER A 460 -29.77 3.11 -7.91
N ALA A 461 -29.98 4.21 -7.16
CA ALA A 461 -29.65 5.55 -7.65
C ALA A 461 -28.16 5.76 -7.95
N LEU A 462 -27.27 5.15 -7.14
CA LEU A 462 -25.83 5.19 -7.39
C LEU A 462 -25.46 4.33 -8.61
N LEU A 463 -26.06 3.15 -8.75
CA LEU A 463 -25.86 2.30 -9.93
C LEU A 463 -26.35 2.98 -11.22
N ASP A 464 -27.43 3.79 -11.17
CA ASP A 464 -27.90 4.58 -12.33
C ASP A 464 -26.87 5.67 -12.70
N GLN A 465 -26.27 6.33 -11.73
CA GLN A 465 -25.21 7.30 -11.98
C GLN A 465 -23.97 6.64 -12.61
N LEU A 466 -23.56 5.48 -12.10
CA LEU A 466 -22.44 4.72 -12.69
C LEU A 466 -22.74 4.28 -14.12
N GLN A 467 -23.97 3.82 -14.40
CA GLN A 467 -24.39 3.48 -15.75
C GLN A 467 -24.26 4.69 -16.69
N ALA A 468 -24.83 5.84 -16.29
CA ALA A 468 -24.74 7.08 -17.08
C ALA A 468 -23.29 7.55 -17.29
N TRP A 469 -22.39 7.33 -16.31
CA TRP A 469 -20.98 7.64 -16.48
C TRP A 469 -20.31 6.78 -17.55
N GLY A 470 -20.54 5.46 -17.54
CA GLY A 470 -20.02 4.55 -18.56
C GLY A 470 -20.51 4.90 -19.95
N GLU A 471 -21.81 5.20 -20.08
CA GLU A 471 -22.44 5.63 -21.35
C GLU A 471 -21.84 6.96 -21.86
N GLN A 472 -21.60 7.92 -20.95
CA GLN A 472 -20.95 9.18 -21.30
C GLN A 472 -19.52 8.96 -21.80
N LEU A 473 -18.71 8.14 -21.11
CA LEU A 473 -17.34 7.84 -21.55
C LEU A 473 -17.31 7.13 -22.90
N ALA A 474 -18.27 6.23 -23.18
CA ALA A 474 -18.42 5.58 -24.47
C ALA A 474 -18.75 6.60 -25.57
N ALA A 475 -19.73 7.48 -25.33
CA ALA A 475 -20.12 8.53 -26.28
C ALA A 475 -18.98 9.51 -26.55
N ASP A 476 -18.27 9.97 -25.51
CA ASP A 476 -17.11 10.87 -25.62
C ASP A 476 -15.95 10.26 -26.42
N ALA A 477 -15.83 8.94 -26.42
CA ALA A 477 -14.82 8.19 -27.16
C ALA A 477 -15.31 7.71 -28.56
N GLY A 478 -16.55 8.06 -28.96
CA GLY A 478 -17.14 7.62 -30.23
C GLY A 478 -17.39 6.11 -30.33
N ILE A 479 -17.52 5.43 -29.18
CA ILE A 479 -17.78 4.00 -29.08
C ILE A 479 -19.29 3.81 -29.07
N ALA A 480 -19.81 2.99 -29.99
CA ALA A 480 -21.22 2.59 -29.97
C ALA A 480 -21.48 1.78 -28.68
N ALA A 481 -22.47 2.21 -27.89
CA ALA A 481 -22.87 1.57 -26.66
C ALA A 481 -23.59 0.23 -26.91
#